data_b4e302acdc57d9c134da0cef65916fd8
#
_entry.id   b4e302acdc57d9c134da0cef65916fd8
#
_cell.length_a   1.000
_cell.length_b   1.000
_cell.length_c   1.000
_cell.angle_alpha   90.00
_cell.angle_beta   90.00
_cell.angle_gamma   90.00
#
_symmetry.space_group_name_H-M   'P 1'
#
loop_
_entity.id
_entity.type
_entity.pdbx_description
1 polymer ?
#
loop_
_entity_poly.entity_id
_entity_poly.type
_entity_poly.pdbx_seq_one_letter_code
_entity_poly.pdbx_strand_id
1 'polypeptide(L)'
;MTDSMADSKTDSKTDDMTGATAPLVQLERYTRFWNTGPDGDRDRLAATVFTDEVEYRALVGLLRGPAALADFRDRFVSHAGPATVRRREEPEVHHGRARLRWEILTGDGTSFATGTDVIEFAGDGRISGIAAFLDRAPEGFDPTAHD
;
A
#
# COMPACT_ATOMS: atom_id res chain seq x y z
N MET A 1 3.54 19.43 -26.97
CA MET A 1 4.09 19.05 -26.67
C MET A 1 4.22 19.00 -25.96
N THR A 2 4.19 19.46 -26.45
CA THR A 2 4.68 19.14 -26.09
C THR A 2 4.94 19.14 -25.52
N ASP A 3 4.71 19.17 -25.97
CA ASP A 3 5.34 18.86 -25.62
C ASP A 3 5.66 18.93 -25.20
N SER A 4 5.20 19.16 -25.68
CA SER A 4 5.81 18.80 -25.42
C SER A 4 6.07 18.83 -24.96
N MET A 5 5.93 18.74 -25.16
CA MET A 5 6.40 18.31 -24.88
C MET A 5 6.77 18.19 -24.43
N ALA A 6 6.31 18.46 -24.99
CA ALA A 6 6.88 17.98 -24.71
C ALA A 6 7.13 17.96 -24.24
N ASP A 7 6.94 18.06 -24.39
CA ASP A 7 7.47 17.56 -24.06
C ASP A 7 7.77 17.39 -23.54
N SER A 8 7.43 17.36 -23.86
CA SER A 8 7.94 16.68 -23.52
C SER A 8 8.25 16.52 -23.02
N LYS A 9 8.09 16.34 -23.08
CA LYS A 9 8.57 15.72 -22.74
C LYS A 9 8.88 15.44 -21.99
N THR A 10 8.72 15.55 -22.28
CA THR A 10 9.17 14.89 -21.71
C THR A 10 9.41 14.69 -21.09
N ASP A 11 9.29 14.56 -21.22
CA ASP A 11 9.76 13.91 -20.78
C ASP A 11 9.96 13.56 -20.17
N SER A 12 9.84 13.42 -20.25
CA SER A 12 10.15 12.65 -19.82
C SER A 12 10.17 12.37 -19.14
N LYS A 13 10.06 12.06 -19.16
CA LYS A 13 10.10 11.48 -18.63
C LYS A 13 9.64 11.26 -18.12
N THR A 14 9.43 11.34 -18.21
CA THR A 14 9.06 10.82 -17.91
C THR A 14 8.70 10.55 -17.88
N ASP A 15 8.56 10.47 -18.21
CA ASP A 15 8.38 9.92 -18.33
C ASP A 15 8.22 9.34 -18.40
N ASP A 16 8.89 9.22 -18.72
CA ASP A 16 8.64 8.28 -18.98
C ASP A 16 7.89 7.28 -18.61
N MET A 17 7.40 7.16 -18.30
CA MET A 17 6.32 6.37 -17.70
C MET A 17 5.28 5.93 -18.70
N THR A 18 5.68 5.69 -19.88
CA THR A 18 4.76 5.27 -20.92
C THR A 18 4.16 3.92 -20.55
N GLY A 19 2.83 3.86 -20.45
CA GLY A 19 2.12 2.63 -20.15
C GLY A 19 2.11 2.22 -18.69
N ALA A 20 2.92 2.85 -17.86
CA ALA A 20 2.97 2.53 -16.44
C ALA A 20 2.22 3.57 -15.64
N THR A 21 1.56 3.13 -14.58
CA THR A 21 0.87 4.04 -13.69
C THR A 21 1.90 4.75 -12.80
N ALA A 22 1.75 6.05 -12.62
CA ALA A 22 2.66 6.82 -11.79
C ALA A 22 2.67 6.29 -10.37
N PRO A 23 3.85 6.16 -9.75
CA PRO A 23 3.94 5.58 -8.42
C PRO A 23 3.09 6.27 -7.37
N LEU A 24 2.99 7.59 -7.40
CA LEU A 24 2.20 8.28 -6.37
C LEU A 24 0.72 7.94 -6.49
N VAL A 25 0.22 7.80 -7.72
CA VAL A 25 -1.17 7.38 -7.93
C VAL A 25 -1.38 5.97 -7.38
N GLN A 26 -0.41 5.09 -7.61
CA GLN A 26 -0.53 3.72 -7.11
C GLN A 26 -0.49 3.67 -5.58
N LEU A 27 0.29 4.53 -4.95
CA LEU A 27 0.33 4.58 -3.49
C LEU A 27 -1.01 5.07 -2.92
N GLU A 28 -1.68 6.00 -3.61
CA GLU A 28 -3.01 6.42 -3.19
C GLU A 28 -4.02 5.27 -3.31
N ARG A 29 -3.94 4.53 -4.41
CA ARG A 29 -4.80 3.37 -4.60
C ARG A 29 -4.51 2.27 -3.57
N TYR A 30 -3.26 2.08 -3.25
CA TYR A 30 -2.84 1.13 -2.24
C TYR A 30 -3.44 1.47 -0.88
N THR A 31 -3.36 2.73 -0.49
CA THR A 31 -3.96 3.18 0.77
C THR A 31 -5.47 2.98 0.73
N ARG A 32 -6.11 3.30 -0.40
CA ARG A 32 -7.54 3.11 -0.54
C ARG A 32 -7.94 1.64 -0.45
N PHE A 33 -7.09 0.73 -0.96
CA PHE A 33 -7.37 -0.70 -0.85
C PHE A 33 -7.54 -1.10 0.61
N TRP A 34 -6.64 -0.64 1.48
CA TRP A 34 -6.72 -0.98 2.89
C TRP A 34 -7.97 -0.41 3.56
N ASN A 35 -8.58 0.60 2.95
CA ASN A 35 -9.78 1.24 3.48
C ASN A 35 -11.06 0.76 2.82
N THR A 36 -10.97 -0.27 1.96
CA THR A 36 -12.13 -0.75 1.20
C THR A 36 -12.57 -2.11 1.72
N GLY A 37 -13.85 -2.23 2.06
CA GLY A 37 -14.41 -3.47 2.55
C GLY A 37 -14.69 -4.47 1.44
N PRO A 38 -15.29 -5.62 1.79
CA PRO A 38 -15.48 -6.72 0.84
C PRO A 38 -16.61 -6.53 -0.14
N ASP A 39 -17.20 -5.35 -0.19
CA ASP A 39 -18.30 -5.08 -1.11
C ASP A 39 -17.79 -4.33 -2.34
N GLY A 40 -18.46 -4.53 -3.43
CA GLY A 40 -18.27 -3.72 -4.61
C GLY A 40 -16.93 -3.90 -5.29
N ASP A 41 -16.20 -2.82 -5.42
CA ASP A 41 -15.09 -2.73 -6.36
C ASP A 41 -13.72 -3.08 -5.81
N ARG A 42 -13.65 -3.68 -4.61
CA ARG A 42 -12.34 -3.96 -4.03
C ARG A 42 -11.50 -4.88 -4.90
N ASP A 43 -12.10 -5.92 -5.49
CA ASP A 43 -11.34 -6.83 -6.33
C ASP A 43 -10.82 -6.12 -7.57
N ARG A 44 -11.61 -5.24 -8.14
CA ARG A 44 -11.20 -4.46 -9.31
C ARG A 44 -10.08 -3.51 -8.95
N LEU A 45 -10.22 -2.84 -7.80
CA LEU A 45 -9.17 -1.95 -7.32
C LEU A 45 -7.86 -2.73 -7.09
N ALA A 46 -7.96 -3.90 -6.45
CA ALA A 46 -6.78 -4.70 -6.17
C ALA A 46 -6.06 -5.10 -7.46
N ALA A 47 -6.81 -5.41 -8.51
CA ALA A 47 -6.20 -5.79 -9.78
C ALA A 47 -5.40 -4.66 -10.41
N THR A 48 -5.77 -3.40 -10.14
CA THR A 48 -5.01 -2.27 -10.65
C THR A 48 -3.80 -1.94 -9.78
N VAL A 49 -3.83 -2.35 -8.50
CA VAL A 49 -2.78 -2.00 -7.55
C VAL A 49 -1.69 -3.06 -7.49
N PHE A 50 -2.08 -4.34 -7.49
CA PHE A 50 -1.16 -5.43 -7.19
C PHE A 50 -0.96 -6.35 -8.38
N THR A 51 0.26 -6.90 -8.49
CA THR A 51 0.45 -8.04 -9.39
C THR A 51 -0.25 -9.26 -8.77
N ASP A 52 -0.51 -10.26 -9.61
CA ASP A 52 -1.20 -11.47 -9.15
C ASP A 52 -0.44 -12.20 -8.05
N GLU A 53 0.89 -12.05 -8.04
CA GLU A 53 1.73 -12.77 -7.09
C GLU A 53 2.38 -11.86 -6.08
N VAL A 54 1.76 -10.73 -5.80
CA VAL A 54 2.28 -9.76 -4.84
C VAL A 54 2.58 -10.46 -3.51
N GLU A 55 3.71 -10.10 -2.91
CA GLU A 55 4.08 -10.61 -1.59
C GLU A 55 4.06 -9.50 -0.57
N TYR A 56 3.46 -9.78 0.56
CA TYR A 56 3.35 -8.86 1.67
C TYR A 56 4.02 -9.51 2.86
N ARG A 57 5.13 -8.91 3.29
CA ARG A 57 5.93 -9.42 4.40
C ARG A 57 5.77 -8.52 5.60
N ALA A 58 5.29 -9.08 6.70
CA ALA A 58 5.08 -8.32 7.92
C ALA A 58 5.46 -9.21 9.10
N LEU A 59 5.53 -8.60 10.26
CA LEU A 59 5.86 -9.34 11.47
C LEU A 59 4.89 -10.50 11.70
N VAL A 60 3.64 -10.31 11.32
CA VAL A 60 2.62 -11.35 11.52
C VAL A 60 2.68 -12.47 10.50
N GLY A 61 3.45 -12.33 9.43
CA GLY A 61 3.59 -13.41 8.47
C GLY A 61 3.83 -12.93 7.05
N LEU A 62 3.83 -13.89 6.14
CA LEU A 62 4.00 -13.66 4.71
C LEU A 62 2.70 -14.00 4.02
N LEU A 63 2.18 -13.04 3.26
CA LEU A 63 0.95 -13.23 2.50
C LEU A 63 1.28 -13.15 1.00
N ARG A 64 0.58 -13.92 0.20
CA ARG A 64 0.75 -13.89 -1.25
C ARG A 64 -0.58 -13.72 -1.95
N GLY A 65 -0.57 -12.79 -2.91
CA GLY A 65 -1.71 -12.54 -3.76
C GLY A 65 -2.69 -11.55 -3.17
N PRO A 66 -3.43 -10.84 -4.03
CA PRO A 66 -4.36 -9.81 -3.54
C PRO A 66 -5.46 -10.36 -2.64
N ALA A 67 -5.92 -11.57 -2.89
CA ALA A 67 -6.99 -12.16 -2.07
C ALA A 67 -6.53 -12.37 -0.63
N ALA A 68 -5.26 -12.77 -0.44
CA ALA A 68 -4.73 -12.95 0.91
C ALA A 68 -4.65 -11.63 1.66
N LEU A 69 -4.29 -10.55 0.94
CA LEU A 69 -4.24 -9.23 1.55
C LEU A 69 -5.63 -8.76 1.94
N ALA A 70 -6.61 -8.97 1.08
CA ALA A 70 -7.98 -8.60 1.37
C ALA A 70 -8.52 -9.36 2.59
N ASP A 71 -8.23 -10.64 2.66
CA ASP A 71 -8.65 -11.47 3.77
C ASP A 71 -8.00 -11.04 5.08
N PHE A 72 -6.72 -10.70 5.03
CA PHE A 72 -5.99 -10.21 6.19
C PHE A 72 -6.63 -8.91 6.71
N ARG A 73 -6.95 -8.00 5.80
CA ARG A 73 -7.60 -6.74 6.18
C ARG A 73 -8.95 -7.00 6.84
N ASP A 74 -9.74 -7.91 6.24
CA ASP A 74 -11.08 -8.17 6.77
C ASP A 74 -11.03 -8.79 8.15
N ARG A 75 -10.07 -9.69 8.38
CA ARG A 75 -9.90 -10.29 9.71
C ARG A 75 -9.44 -9.27 10.72
N PHE A 76 -8.58 -8.33 10.30
CA PHE A 76 -8.15 -7.27 11.20
C PHE A 76 -9.35 -6.43 11.65
N VAL A 77 -10.19 -6.01 10.70
CA VAL A 77 -11.36 -5.20 11.03
C VAL A 77 -12.35 -5.99 11.89
N SER A 78 -12.46 -7.28 11.65
CA SER A 78 -13.34 -8.13 12.44
C SER A 78 -12.91 -8.18 13.90
N HIS A 79 -11.61 -8.13 14.17
CA HIS A 79 -11.10 -8.18 15.53
C HIS A 79 -11.00 -6.81 16.18
N ALA A 80 -10.51 -5.84 15.45
CA ALA A 80 -10.21 -4.52 16.01
C ALA A 80 -11.36 -3.51 15.84
N GLY A 81 -12.36 -3.86 15.04
CA GLY A 81 -13.42 -2.91 14.72
C GLY A 81 -13.04 -2.03 13.55
N PRO A 82 -13.92 -1.09 13.19
CA PRO A 82 -13.65 -0.19 12.07
C PRO A 82 -12.32 0.53 12.22
N ALA A 83 -11.57 0.60 11.14
CA ALA A 83 -10.26 1.23 11.16
C ALA A 83 -9.99 1.88 9.82
N THR A 84 -9.17 2.92 9.84
CA THR A 84 -8.77 3.65 8.66
C THR A 84 -7.25 3.73 8.61
N VAL A 85 -6.68 3.50 7.44
CA VAL A 85 -5.25 3.67 7.21
C VAL A 85 -5.04 4.99 6.49
N ARG A 86 -4.07 5.79 6.96
CA ARG A 86 -3.73 7.04 6.30
C ARG A 86 -2.22 7.21 6.23
N ARG A 87 -1.78 8.02 5.28
CA ARG A 87 -0.38 8.40 5.18
C ARG A 87 -0.04 9.37 6.31
N ARG A 88 1.17 9.24 6.86
CA ARG A 88 1.66 10.19 7.86
C ARG A 88 2.51 11.29 7.24
N GLU A 89 3.17 11.00 6.11
CA GLU A 89 4.10 11.92 5.45
C GLU A 89 4.04 11.69 3.96
N GLU A 90 4.66 12.61 3.22
CA GLU A 90 4.84 12.40 1.80
C GLU A 90 5.71 11.17 1.58
N PRO A 91 5.30 10.28 0.70
CA PRO A 91 6.12 9.10 0.43
C PRO A 91 7.37 9.45 -0.36
N GLU A 92 8.39 8.63 -0.19
CA GLU A 92 9.60 8.74 -1.01
C GLU A 92 9.57 7.68 -2.07
N VAL A 93 9.88 8.06 -3.30
CA VAL A 93 9.81 7.14 -4.45
C VAL A 93 11.08 7.32 -5.28
N HIS A 94 11.77 6.22 -5.56
CA HIS A 94 12.86 6.24 -6.53
C HIS A 94 13.16 4.82 -6.99
N HIS A 95 13.58 4.71 -8.25
CA HIS A 95 14.13 3.47 -8.81
C HIS A 95 13.24 2.24 -8.57
N GLY A 96 11.94 2.39 -8.75
CA GLY A 96 11.02 1.27 -8.61
C GLY A 96 10.70 0.88 -7.17
N ARG A 97 11.05 1.73 -6.23
CA ARG A 97 10.78 1.48 -4.80
C ARG A 97 10.10 2.70 -4.19
N ALA A 98 9.35 2.46 -3.12
CA ALA A 98 8.72 3.54 -2.36
C ALA A 98 8.80 3.23 -0.88
N ARG A 99 8.87 4.29 -0.09
CA ARG A 99 8.75 4.19 1.36
C ARG A 99 7.52 4.99 1.74
N LEU A 100 6.54 4.33 2.36
CA LEU A 100 5.26 4.91 2.73
C LEU A 100 5.04 4.75 4.22
N ARG A 101 4.93 5.86 4.94
CA ARG A 101 4.66 5.81 6.37
C ARG A 101 3.17 5.95 6.59
N TRP A 102 2.62 5.06 7.43
CA TRP A 102 1.19 4.97 7.60
C TRP A 102 0.81 4.98 9.08
N GLU A 103 -0.46 5.27 9.31
CA GLU A 103 -1.06 5.21 10.63
C GLU A 103 -2.42 4.56 10.52
N ILE A 104 -2.74 3.72 11.48
CA ILE A 104 -4.07 3.10 11.57
C ILE A 104 -4.82 3.85 12.65
N LEU A 105 -6.02 4.33 12.30
CA LEU A 105 -6.91 4.99 13.24
C LEU A 105 -8.10 4.11 13.50
N THR A 106 -8.51 3.99 14.77
CA THR A 106 -9.73 3.26 15.11
C THR A 106 -10.95 4.11 14.79
N GLY A 107 -12.14 3.53 14.97
CA GLY A 107 -13.38 4.22 14.62
C GLY A 107 -13.61 5.52 15.35
N ASP A 108 -13.02 5.68 16.54
CA ASP A 108 -13.13 6.93 17.30
C ASP A 108 -12.01 7.91 17.01
N GLY A 109 -11.15 7.61 16.01
CA GLY A 109 -10.08 8.50 15.63
C GLY A 109 -8.79 8.33 16.42
N THR A 110 -8.74 7.37 17.32
CA THR A 110 -7.55 7.11 18.13
C THR A 110 -6.49 6.40 17.28
N SER A 111 -5.22 6.79 17.44
CA SER A 111 -4.13 6.14 16.73
C SER A 111 -3.89 4.75 17.31
N PHE A 112 -4.08 3.73 16.49
CA PHE A 112 -3.91 2.34 16.91
C PHE A 112 -2.46 1.90 16.75
N ALA A 113 -1.82 2.24 15.62
CA ALA A 113 -0.45 1.83 15.34
C ALA A 113 0.09 2.67 14.20
N THR A 114 1.42 2.78 14.12
CA THR A 114 2.06 3.42 12.98
C THR A 114 3.10 2.48 12.41
N GLY A 115 3.42 2.64 11.15
CA GLY A 115 4.41 1.80 10.51
C GLY A 115 4.94 2.38 9.23
N THR A 116 5.81 1.61 8.59
CA THR A 116 6.44 1.99 7.34
C THR A 116 6.39 0.79 6.40
N ASP A 117 5.90 1.02 5.20
CA ASP A 117 5.94 0.02 4.14
C ASP A 117 7.05 0.37 3.18
N VAL A 118 7.85 -0.62 2.81
CA VAL A 118 8.80 -0.51 1.71
C VAL A 118 8.19 -1.27 0.56
N ILE A 119 7.93 -0.57 -0.53
CA ILE A 119 7.10 -1.06 -1.62
C ILE A 119 7.94 -1.21 -2.88
N GLU A 120 7.75 -2.33 -3.56
CA GLU A 120 8.42 -2.62 -4.81
C GLU A 120 7.41 -2.62 -5.94
N PHE A 121 7.72 -1.90 -7.01
CA PHE A 121 6.83 -1.81 -8.17
C PHE A 121 7.32 -2.73 -9.29
N ALA A 122 6.39 -3.39 -9.95
CA ALA A 122 6.69 -4.13 -11.16
C ALA A 122 6.82 -3.15 -12.33
N GLY A 123 7.26 -3.67 -13.48
CA GLY A 123 7.50 -2.83 -14.63
C GLY A 123 6.26 -2.10 -15.16
N ASP A 124 5.06 -2.64 -14.91
CA ASP A 124 3.83 -2.00 -15.35
C ASP A 124 3.25 -1.04 -14.31
N GLY A 125 3.97 -0.81 -13.22
CA GLY A 125 3.55 0.11 -12.18
C GLY A 125 2.73 -0.51 -11.07
N ARG A 126 2.35 -1.78 -11.20
CA ARG A 126 1.65 -2.44 -10.11
C ARG A 126 2.63 -2.84 -9.01
N ILE A 127 2.12 -2.98 -7.81
CA ILE A 127 2.94 -3.33 -6.66
C ILE A 127 3.19 -4.83 -6.65
N SER A 128 4.45 -5.23 -6.61
CA SER A 128 4.84 -6.63 -6.61
C SER A 128 5.31 -7.13 -5.26
N GLY A 129 5.68 -6.21 -4.36
CA GLY A 129 6.13 -6.61 -3.03
C GLY A 129 5.99 -5.49 -2.04
N ILE A 130 5.70 -5.84 -0.80
CA ILE A 130 5.62 -4.92 0.31
C ILE A 130 6.33 -5.55 1.50
N ALA A 131 7.20 -4.79 2.16
CA ALA A 131 7.77 -5.16 3.45
C ALA A 131 7.25 -4.16 4.46
N ALA A 132 6.48 -4.62 5.42
CA ALA A 132 5.80 -3.77 6.39
C ALA A 132 6.50 -3.86 7.74
N PHE A 133 6.81 -2.71 8.32
CA PHE A 133 7.47 -2.62 9.61
C PHE A 133 6.62 -1.77 10.55
N LEU A 134 6.54 -2.19 11.81
CA LEU A 134 5.86 -1.35 12.82
C LEU A 134 6.85 -0.33 13.36
N ASP A 135 6.44 0.92 13.38
CA ASP A 135 7.21 1.98 14.04
C ASP A 135 6.74 2.14 15.48
N ARG A 136 5.42 2.07 15.68
CA ARG A 136 4.81 2.06 17.01
C ARG A 136 3.72 1.01 17.03
N ALA A 137 3.93 -0.01 17.84
CA ALA A 137 2.99 -1.12 17.95
C ALA A 137 1.74 -0.70 18.73
N PRO A 138 0.62 -1.42 18.52
CA PRO A 138 -0.56 -1.18 19.33
C PRO A 138 -0.27 -1.42 20.80
N GLU A 139 -1.01 -0.73 21.64
CA GLU A 139 -0.88 -0.91 23.07
C GLU A 139 -1.14 -2.37 23.43
N GLY A 140 -0.27 -2.94 24.25
CA GLY A 140 -0.41 -4.33 24.66
C GLY A 140 0.17 -5.34 23.70
N PHE A 141 0.62 -4.92 22.53
CA PHE A 141 1.20 -5.82 21.54
C PHE A 141 2.62 -6.22 21.95
N ASP A 142 2.92 -7.51 21.89
CA ASP A 142 4.25 -8.02 22.21
C ASP A 142 4.77 -8.75 20.98
N PRO A 143 5.74 -8.18 20.26
CA PRO A 143 6.24 -8.81 19.04
C PRO A 143 6.99 -10.12 19.28
N THR A 144 7.34 -10.43 20.54
CA THR A 144 8.03 -11.68 20.82
C THR A 144 7.08 -12.77 21.29
N ALA A 145 5.80 -12.46 21.44
CA ALA A 145 4.81 -13.40 21.95
C ALA A 145 3.88 -13.86 20.86
N HIS A 146 4.42 -14.25 19.74
CA HIS A 146 3.55 -14.77 18.75
C HIS A 146 3.41 -16.22 18.82
N ASP A 147 2.35 -16.65 18.61
CA ASP A 147 2.15 -18.01 18.49
C ASP A 147 0.88 -18.37 18.01
#